data_c2669cc4168827f9364219e606cfc99f
#
_entry.id   c2669cc4168827f9364219e606cfc99f
#
_cell.length_a   1.000
_cell.length_b   1.000
_cell.length_c   1.000
_cell.angle_alpha   90.00
_cell.angle_beta   90.00
_cell.angle_gamma   90.00
#
_symmetry.space_group_name_H-M   'P 1'
#
loop_
_entity.id
_entity.type
_entity.pdbx_description
1 polymer ?
#
loop_
_entity_poly.entity_id
_entity_poly.type
_entity_poly.pdbx_seq_one_letter_code
_entity_poly.pdbx_strand_id
1 'polypeptide(L)'
;MKLNINKTKFEKVGDVKVPDIFYRRLKTGIDVVDSAFGQGFLPSSTVVLSGEPGTGKTTFLLQILESLSIRKYNVGYVSGEECMELLKVNCDRIGVKNIMACNETNIDAILKQVPEFDAIVIDSFQSLNSSRDKSTSHEKYCVEQICAAAKAHQTTIFIITHITKSGKMKGSTLLPHSVDVVCNLKRHEDFDELEDKTVTLNITKNRFGPTLIKELNFTARGYDWTTVKDIPAESTVAPKSQRIKEEASTIRQIAEKIRDGKFSVDHIGVMSNKPRAYYVLKKLTDDGVLQKVAKSGSAKTHYKFVK
;
A
#
# COMPACT_ATOMS: atom_id res chain seq x y z
N MET A 1 -18.06 10.32 26.20
CA MET A 1 -18.76 11.60 25.91
C MET A 1 -19.31 11.52 24.49
N LYS A 2 -20.64 11.40 24.33
CA LYS A 2 -21.24 11.31 22.97
C LYS A 2 -21.17 12.67 22.31
N LEU A 3 -20.45 12.76 21.20
CA LEU A 3 -20.49 13.92 20.33
C LEU A 3 -21.93 14.07 19.80
N ASN A 4 -22.60 15.14 20.24
CA ASN A 4 -23.98 15.44 19.83
C ASN A 4 -23.96 16.11 18.47
N ILE A 5 -24.10 15.30 17.40
CA ILE A 5 -23.95 15.72 16.00
C ILE A 5 -25.17 16.52 15.48
N ASN A 6 -26.17 16.77 16.32
CA ASN A 6 -27.49 17.26 15.86
C ASN A 6 -27.74 18.77 16.00
N LYS A 7 -26.70 19.62 16.10
CA LYS A 7 -26.91 21.06 15.97
C LYS A 7 -25.81 21.67 15.10
N THR A 8 -26.17 22.13 13.90
CA THR A 8 -25.31 22.97 13.07
C THR A 8 -25.14 24.33 13.78
N LYS A 9 -24.19 24.37 14.71
CA LYS A 9 -23.83 25.56 15.45
C LYS A 9 -22.42 25.95 15.02
N PHE A 10 -22.27 27.13 14.46
CA PHE A 10 -20.94 27.68 14.18
C PHE A 10 -20.29 28.11 15.51
N GLU A 11 -19.08 27.63 15.75
CA GLU A 11 -18.25 28.00 16.88
C GLU A 11 -16.92 28.57 16.39
N LYS A 12 -16.36 29.51 17.15
CA LYS A 12 -14.99 29.99 16.87
C LYS A 12 -14.01 28.85 17.14
N VAL A 13 -13.12 28.58 16.17
CA VAL A 13 -12.16 27.47 16.29
C VAL A 13 -11.28 27.62 17.54
N GLY A 14 -10.93 28.87 17.94
CA GLY A 14 -10.15 29.13 19.15
C GLY A 14 -10.86 28.80 20.47
N ASP A 15 -12.20 28.68 20.45
CA ASP A 15 -13.02 28.37 21.63
C ASP A 15 -13.30 26.86 21.75
N VAL A 16 -12.89 26.06 20.72
CA VAL A 16 -13.10 24.62 20.70
C VAL A 16 -12.15 23.95 21.69
N LYS A 17 -12.71 23.29 22.69
CA LYS A 17 -11.94 22.47 23.64
C LYS A 17 -11.58 21.15 22.96
N VAL A 18 -10.29 20.96 22.67
CA VAL A 18 -9.79 19.72 22.10
C VAL A 18 -9.54 18.71 23.23
N PRO A 19 -10.16 17.53 23.22
CA PRO A 19 -9.86 16.47 24.20
C PRO A 19 -8.39 16.02 24.10
N ASP A 20 -7.78 15.70 25.23
CA ASP A 20 -6.36 15.31 25.34
C ASP A 20 -5.98 14.14 24.42
N ILE A 21 -6.92 13.26 24.12
CA ILE A 21 -6.70 12.11 23.24
C ILE A 21 -6.23 12.53 21.85
N PHE A 22 -6.63 13.70 21.33
CA PHE A 22 -6.18 14.18 20.02
C PHE A 22 -4.73 14.69 20.02
N TYR A 23 -4.15 14.92 21.21
CA TYR A 23 -2.74 15.25 21.38
C TYR A 23 -1.88 13.99 21.62
N ARG A 24 -2.51 12.85 21.90
CA ARG A 24 -1.83 11.58 22.17
C ARG A 24 -1.98 10.65 20.99
N ARG A 25 -0.90 10.43 20.25
CA ARG A 25 -0.90 9.46 19.17
C ARG A 25 -0.73 8.04 19.68
N LEU A 26 -1.34 7.08 19.01
CA LEU A 26 -1.10 5.66 19.24
C LEU A 26 0.30 5.33 18.71
N LYS A 27 1.26 5.18 19.59
CA LYS A 27 2.64 4.86 19.25
C LYS A 27 2.84 3.36 19.26
N THR A 28 3.35 2.83 18.15
CA THR A 28 3.73 1.41 18.06
C THR A 28 5.02 1.11 18.80
N GLY A 29 5.90 2.11 18.94
CA GLY A 29 7.28 1.95 19.40
C GLY A 29 8.20 1.30 18.37
N ILE A 30 7.71 1.17 17.14
CA ILE A 30 8.50 0.86 15.97
C ILE A 30 8.83 2.19 15.33
N ASP A 31 10.04 2.69 15.53
CA ASP A 31 10.43 4.07 15.16
C ASP A 31 10.16 4.39 13.69
N VAL A 32 10.40 3.42 12.81
CA VAL A 32 10.16 3.59 11.38
C VAL A 32 8.68 3.75 11.06
N VAL A 33 7.80 3.03 11.76
CA VAL A 33 6.34 3.14 11.60
C VAL A 33 5.87 4.45 12.21
N ASP A 34 6.24 4.73 13.46
CA ASP A 34 5.80 5.94 14.15
C ASP A 34 6.22 7.19 13.38
N SER A 35 7.48 7.26 12.90
CA SER A 35 7.95 8.39 12.07
C SER A 35 7.20 8.51 10.75
N ALA A 36 6.90 7.40 10.10
CA ALA A 36 6.18 7.37 8.82
C ALA A 36 4.75 7.92 8.95
N PHE A 37 4.09 7.65 10.06
CA PHE A 37 2.72 8.08 10.31
C PHE A 37 2.62 9.36 11.17
N GLY A 38 3.70 10.16 11.25
CA GLY A 38 3.69 11.46 11.92
C GLY A 38 3.80 11.35 13.45
N GLN A 39 4.68 10.49 13.94
CA GLN A 39 4.91 10.14 15.35
C GLN A 39 3.82 9.25 15.95
N GLY A 40 3.28 8.36 15.14
CA GLY A 40 2.23 7.41 15.51
C GLY A 40 0.88 7.71 14.85
N PHE A 41 -0.10 6.86 15.07
CA PHE A 41 -1.43 7.00 14.49
C PHE A 41 -2.30 7.96 15.30
N LEU A 42 -3.03 8.84 14.61
CA LEU A 42 -3.97 9.74 15.28
C LEU A 42 -5.26 8.98 15.62
N PRO A 43 -5.74 9.02 16.88
CA PRO A 43 -7.07 8.53 17.23
C PRO A 43 -8.16 9.16 16.35
N SER A 44 -9.23 8.44 16.07
CA SER A 44 -10.31 8.86 15.16
C SER A 44 -9.94 8.85 13.68
N SER A 45 -8.75 8.36 13.29
CA SER A 45 -8.32 8.34 11.89
C SER A 45 -8.65 7.02 11.20
N THR A 46 -8.82 7.12 9.89
CA THR A 46 -8.98 5.97 8.99
C THR A 46 -7.76 5.84 8.09
N VAL A 47 -7.18 4.64 8.08
CA VAL A 47 -5.94 4.31 7.35
C VAL A 47 -6.21 3.19 6.38
N VAL A 48 -6.02 3.43 5.09
CA VAL A 48 -6.11 2.38 4.07
C VAL A 48 -4.73 1.87 3.72
N LEU A 49 -4.57 0.55 3.80
CA LEU A 49 -3.40 -0.18 3.31
C LEU A 49 -3.78 -0.99 2.08
N SER A 50 -3.24 -0.61 0.94
CA SER A 50 -3.46 -1.28 -0.33
C SER A 50 -2.20 -2.01 -0.81
N GLY A 51 -2.35 -2.92 -1.77
CA GLY A 51 -1.25 -3.63 -2.38
C GLY A 51 -1.70 -4.90 -3.09
N GLU A 52 -0.84 -5.46 -3.93
CA GLU A 52 -1.11 -6.73 -4.61
C GLU A 52 -1.24 -7.88 -3.60
N PRO A 53 -1.92 -8.98 -3.96
CA PRO A 53 -1.91 -10.19 -3.15
C PRO A 53 -0.48 -10.65 -2.83
N GLY A 54 -0.25 -11.11 -1.60
CA GLY A 54 1.06 -11.61 -1.17
C GLY A 54 2.11 -10.54 -0.87
N THR A 55 1.78 -9.23 -0.86
CA THR A 55 2.72 -8.15 -0.49
C THR A 55 2.94 -8.01 1.02
N GLY A 56 2.29 -8.83 1.84
CA GLY A 56 2.46 -8.80 3.30
C GLY A 56 1.58 -7.79 4.05
N LYS A 57 0.46 -7.32 3.46
CA LYS A 57 -0.46 -6.36 4.12
C LYS A 57 -0.97 -6.85 5.47
N THR A 58 -1.50 -8.07 5.51
CA THR A 58 -1.97 -8.72 6.73
C THR A 58 -0.87 -8.80 7.77
N THR A 59 0.32 -9.28 7.40
CA THR A 59 1.49 -9.37 8.28
C THR A 59 1.90 -8.00 8.83
N PHE A 60 1.92 -6.97 7.99
CA PHE A 60 2.25 -5.59 8.39
C PHE A 60 1.32 -5.09 9.49
N LEU A 61 0.02 -5.20 9.29
CA LEU A 61 -0.96 -4.72 10.28
C LEU A 61 -1.04 -5.60 11.53
N LEU A 62 -0.87 -6.91 11.42
CA LEU A 62 -0.80 -7.80 12.58
C LEU A 62 0.38 -7.44 13.51
N GLN A 63 1.56 -7.17 12.95
CA GLN A 63 2.73 -6.75 13.75
C GLN A 63 2.54 -5.35 14.36
N ILE A 64 1.87 -4.43 13.67
CA ILE A 64 1.49 -3.13 14.22
C ILE A 64 0.52 -3.29 15.39
N LEU A 65 -0.54 -4.09 15.24
CA LEU A 65 -1.49 -4.35 16.33
C LEU A 65 -0.81 -4.99 17.54
N GLU A 66 0.07 -5.98 17.33
CA GLU A 66 0.83 -6.59 18.43
C GLU A 66 1.67 -5.55 19.19
N SER A 67 2.37 -4.68 18.45
CA SER A 67 3.17 -3.62 19.06
C SER A 67 2.33 -2.63 19.85
N LEU A 68 1.13 -2.29 19.38
CA LEU A 68 0.16 -1.47 20.10
C LEU A 68 -0.37 -2.20 21.35
N SER A 69 -0.70 -3.51 21.24
CA SER A 69 -1.20 -4.31 22.37
C SER A 69 -0.17 -4.43 23.49
N ILE A 70 1.12 -4.63 23.16
CA ILE A 70 2.22 -4.64 24.13
C ILE A 70 2.27 -3.30 24.91
N ARG A 71 1.86 -2.20 24.29
CA ARG A 71 1.76 -0.86 24.89
C ARG A 71 0.44 -0.58 25.58
N LYS A 72 -0.38 -1.62 25.78
CA LYS A 72 -1.65 -1.57 26.51
C LYS A 72 -2.79 -0.86 25.79
N TYR A 73 -2.72 -0.73 24.45
CA TYR A 73 -3.87 -0.37 23.66
C TYR A 73 -4.76 -1.60 23.41
N ASN A 74 -6.07 -1.41 23.44
CA ASN A 74 -7.04 -2.43 23.06
C ASN A 74 -7.08 -2.51 21.54
N VAL A 75 -6.73 -3.66 20.97
CA VAL A 75 -6.61 -3.82 19.51
C VAL A 75 -7.46 -4.98 19.01
N GLY A 76 -8.10 -4.77 17.86
CA GLY A 76 -8.96 -5.74 17.21
C GLY A 76 -8.53 -6.05 15.77
N TYR A 77 -8.79 -7.27 15.34
CA TYR A 77 -8.60 -7.71 13.96
C TYR A 77 -9.84 -8.46 13.46
N VAL A 78 -10.45 -7.96 12.40
CA VAL A 78 -11.59 -8.58 11.74
C VAL A 78 -11.12 -9.23 10.46
N SER A 79 -11.20 -10.56 10.40
CA SER A 79 -10.91 -11.35 9.21
C SER A 79 -12.19 -11.62 8.43
N GLY A 80 -12.25 -11.13 7.21
CA GLY A 80 -13.34 -11.42 6.28
C GLY A 80 -12.96 -12.41 5.17
N GLU A 81 -11.69 -12.85 5.12
CA GLU A 81 -11.18 -13.73 4.07
C GLU A 81 -10.65 -15.06 4.62
N GLU A 82 -9.98 -15.06 5.77
CA GLU A 82 -9.36 -16.25 6.35
C GLU A 82 -10.12 -16.72 7.61
N CYS A 83 -10.19 -18.03 7.82
CA CYS A 83 -10.71 -18.58 9.08
C CYS A 83 -9.75 -18.32 10.25
N MET A 84 -10.24 -18.42 11.48
CA MET A 84 -9.47 -18.12 12.68
C MET A 84 -8.25 -19.02 12.86
N GLU A 85 -8.33 -20.28 12.41
CA GLU A 85 -7.24 -21.26 12.47
C GLU A 85 -6.07 -20.85 11.58
N LEU A 86 -6.35 -20.40 10.34
CA LEU A 86 -5.31 -19.89 9.43
C LEU A 86 -4.70 -18.58 9.93
N LEU A 87 -5.52 -17.68 10.44
CA LEU A 87 -5.04 -16.46 11.08
C LEU A 87 -4.11 -16.80 12.25
N LYS A 88 -4.48 -17.80 13.09
CA LYS A 88 -3.65 -18.24 14.22
C LYS A 88 -2.29 -18.78 13.74
N VAL A 89 -2.26 -19.60 12.70
CA VAL A 89 -1.01 -20.12 12.11
C VAL A 89 -0.11 -18.95 11.63
N ASN A 90 -0.72 -17.95 10.96
CA ASN A 90 0.01 -16.77 10.53
C ASN A 90 0.55 -15.96 11.72
N CYS A 91 -0.26 -15.76 12.76
CA CYS A 91 0.14 -15.08 13.98
C CYS A 91 1.31 -15.80 14.69
N ASP A 92 1.28 -17.13 14.79
CA ASP A 92 2.35 -17.91 15.40
C ASP A 92 3.67 -17.76 14.64
N ARG A 93 3.61 -17.78 13.31
CA ARG A 93 4.79 -17.62 12.46
C ARG A 93 5.50 -16.28 12.68
N ILE A 94 4.75 -15.21 12.94
CA ILE A 94 5.27 -13.84 13.08
C ILE A 94 5.32 -13.36 14.55
N GLY A 95 5.00 -14.23 15.50
CA GLY A 95 5.10 -13.95 16.94
C GLY A 95 4.00 -13.05 17.51
N VAL A 96 2.86 -12.93 16.84
CA VAL A 96 1.68 -12.17 17.29
C VAL A 96 0.83 -13.01 18.22
N LYS A 97 0.48 -12.49 19.41
CA LYS A 97 -0.23 -13.26 20.47
C LYS A 97 -1.30 -12.47 21.20
N ASN A 98 -1.20 -11.14 21.25
CA ASN A 98 -1.95 -10.31 22.19
C ASN A 98 -3.04 -9.47 21.52
N ILE A 99 -3.56 -9.92 20.37
CA ILE A 99 -4.63 -9.24 19.65
C ILE A 99 -5.96 -9.98 19.83
N MET A 100 -7.06 -9.24 19.87
CA MET A 100 -8.40 -9.80 19.75
C MET A 100 -8.74 -9.96 18.28
N ALA A 101 -9.34 -11.08 17.88
CA ALA A 101 -9.71 -11.30 16.49
C ALA A 101 -11.06 -12.00 16.36
N CYS A 102 -11.76 -11.77 15.25
CA CYS A 102 -12.98 -12.48 14.88
C CYS A 102 -13.11 -12.65 13.37
N ASN A 103 -13.95 -13.61 12.96
CA ASN A 103 -14.44 -13.69 11.58
C ASN A 103 -15.78 -12.98 11.51
N GLU A 104 -15.85 -11.89 10.77
CA GLU A 104 -17.09 -11.16 10.50
C GLU A 104 -16.96 -10.40 9.18
N THR A 105 -18.05 -10.36 8.42
CA THR A 105 -18.13 -9.60 7.17
C THR A 105 -19.27 -8.58 7.17
N ASN A 106 -20.21 -8.70 8.11
CA ASN A 106 -21.30 -7.75 8.25
C ASN A 106 -20.81 -6.45 8.90
N ILE A 107 -20.81 -5.36 8.12
CA ILE A 107 -20.31 -4.06 8.58
C ILE A 107 -21.04 -3.56 9.82
N ASP A 108 -22.35 -3.77 9.92
CA ASP A 108 -23.14 -3.26 11.04
C ASP A 108 -22.80 -4.02 12.34
N ALA A 109 -22.42 -5.31 12.23
CA ALA A 109 -21.96 -6.11 13.36
C ALA A 109 -20.56 -5.69 13.81
N ILE A 110 -19.65 -5.45 12.84
CA ILE A 110 -18.28 -4.97 13.09
C ILE A 110 -18.32 -3.63 13.82
N LEU A 111 -19.10 -2.68 13.32
CA LEU A 111 -19.15 -1.32 13.86
C LEU A 111 -19.69 -1.23 15.29
N LYS A 112 -20.50 -2.21 15.73
CA LYS A 112 -20.94 -2.31 17.13
C LYS A 112 -19.80 -2.62 18.10
N GLN A 113 -18.73 -3.25 17.60
CA GLN A 113 -17.57 -3.62 18.42
C GLN A 113 -16.48 -2.52 18.44
N VAL A 114 -16.50 -1.59 17.47
CA VAL A 114 -15.49 -0.52 17.36
C VAL A 114 -15.27 0.25 18.67
N PRO A 115 -16.30 0.56 19.50
CA PRO A 115 -16.11 1.28 20.76
C PRO A 115 -15.18 0.60 21.79
N GLU A 116 -14.96 -0.71 21.65
CA GLU A 116 -14.13 -1.50 22.58
C GLU A 116 -12.63 -1.40 22.26
N PHE A 117 -12.25 -0.78 21.13
CA PHE A 117 -10.90 -0.78 20.62
C PHE A 117 -10.32 0.63 20.43
N ASP A 118 -9.03 0.80 20.75
CA ASP A 118 -8.24 1.96 20.38
C ASP A 118 -7.85 1.90 18.90
N ALA A 119 -7.59 0.68 18.40
CA ALA A 119 -7.27 0.41 17.00
C ALA A 119 -7.89 -0.91 16.53
N ILE A 120 -8.45 -0.93 15.32
CA ILE A 120 -9.03 -2.13 14.73
C ILE A 120 -8.68 -2.23 13.25
N VAL A 121 -8.39 -3.46 12.80
CA VAL A 121 -8.14 -3.78 11.37
C VAL A 121 -9.35 -4.48 10.79
N ILE A 122 -9.73 -4.10 9.57
CA ILE A 122 -10.73 -4.77 8.74
C ILE A 122 -10.01 -5.34 7.51
N ASP A 123 -9.92 -6.67 7.42
CA ASP A 123 -9.28 -7.42 6.32
C ASP A 123 -10.29 -8.35 5.64
N SER A 124 -10.80 -8.02 4.50
CA SER A 124 -10.55 -6.85 3.67
C SER A 124 -11.85 -6.06 3.42
N PHE A 125 -11.70 -4.84 2.87
CA PHE A 125 -12.84 -4.02 2.47
C PHE A 125 -13.76 -4.74 1.47
N GLN A 126 -13.19 -5.57 0.61
CA GLN A 126 -13.93 -6.31 -0.43
C GLN A 126 -14.82 -7.41 0.12
N SER A 127 -14.53 -7.94 1.31
CA SER A 127 -15.32 -8.99 1.94
C SER A 127 -16.53 -8.42 2.71
N LEU A 128 -16.59 -7.10 2.93
CA LEU A 128 -17.67 -6.49 3.68
C LEU A 128 -19.02 -6.67 2.99
N ASN A 129 -20.02 -6.98 3.78
CA ASN A 129 -21.42 -7.01 3.38
C ASN A 129 -22.27 -6.17 4.33
N SER A 130 -23.48 -5.83 3.91
CA SER A 130 -24.47 -5.19 4.75
C SER A 130 -25.85 -5.76 4.42
N SER A 131 -26.83 -5.50 5.27
CA SER A 131 -28.23 -5.80 5.00
C SER A 131 -28.81 -4.97 3.83
N ARG A 132 -28.05 -3.99 3.30
CA ARG A 132 -28.43 -3.16 2.15
C ARG A 132 -27.91 -3.73 0.85
N ASP A 133 -28.62 -3.51 -0.26
CA ASP A 133 -28.29 -4.04 -1.60
C ASP A 133 -26.85 -3.79 -2.04
N LYS A 134 -26.28 -4.79 -2.74
CA LYS A 134 -24.91 -4.78 -3.29
C LYS A 134 -24.76 -3.87 -4.51
N SER A 135 -25.15 -2.60 -4.41
CA SER A 135 -24.99 -1.59 -5.46
C SER A 135 -23.79 -0.69 -5.17
N THR A 136 -23.46 0.23 -6.07
CA THR A 136 -22.46 1.30 -5.84
C THR A 136 -22.73 2.07 -4.55
N SER A 137 -24.00 2.06 -4.07
CA SER A 137 -24.40 2.61 -2.78
C SER A 137 -23.87 1.82 -1.59
N HIS A 138 -23.60 0.52 -1.72
CA HIS A 138 -23.09 -0.33 -0.65
C HIS A 138 -21.65 0.05 -0.25
N GLU A 139 -20.73 0.16 -1.22
CA GLU A 139 -19.35 0.56 -0.94
C GLU A 139 -19.28 1.95 -0.32
N LYS A 140 -20.06 2.89 -0.84
CA LYS A 140 -20.19 4.25 -0.29
C LYS A 140 -20.69 4.19 1.16
N TYR A 141 -21.72 3.41 1.41
CA TYR A 141 -22.25 3.20 2.76
C TYR A 141 -21.17 2.67 3.71
N CYS A 142 -20.46 1.59 3.35
CA CYS A 142 -19.40 1.02 4.18
C CYS A 142 -18.32 2.07 4.52
N VAL A 143 -17.84 2.81 3.52
CA VAL A 143 -16.82 3.85 3.73
C VAL A 143 -17.31 4.95 4.67
N GLU A 144 -18.52 5.46 4.46
CA GLU A 144 -19.12 6.52 5.29
C GLU A 144 -19.30 6.05 6.74
N GLN A 145 -19.81 4.81 6.93
CA GLN A 145 -20.02 4.26 8.28
C GLN A 145 -18.69 4.01 9.01
N ILE A 146 -17.68 3.47 8.33
CA ILE A 146 -16.34 3.28 8.93
C ILE A 146 -15.74 4.62 9.34
N CYS A 147 -15.76 5.64 8.47
CA CYS A 147 -15.23 6.96 8.79
C CYS A 147 -16.01 7.65 9.91
N ALA A 148 -17.33 7.46 9.97
CA ALA A 148 -18.17 7.99 11.06
C ALA A 148 -17.87 7.31 12.39
N ALA A 149 -17.75 5.97 12.40
CA ALA A 149 -17.44 5.19 13.59
C ALA A 149 -16.05 5.54 14.17
N ALA A 150 -15.03 5.66 13.31
CA ALA A 150 -13.69 6.07 13.73
C ALA A 150 -13.73 7.39 14.53
N LYS A 151 -14.48 8.38 14.03
CA LYS A 151 -14.62 9.69 14.66
C LYS A 151 -15.48 9.65 15.93
N ALA A 152 -16.60 8.91 15.89
CA ALA A 152 -17.53 8.83 17.00
C ALA A 152 -16.94 8.14 18.22
N HIS A 153 -16.11 7.14 18.02
CA HIS A 153 -15.54 6.30 19.07
C HIS A 153 -14.07 6.56 19.35
N GLN A 154 -13.45 7.50 18.61
CA GLN A 154 -12.02 7.86 18.75
C GLN A 154 -11.10 6.66 18.47
N THR A 155 -11.54 5.73 17.64
CA THR A 155 -10.82 4.53 17.26
C THR A 155 -10.06 4.76 15.97
N THR A 156 -8.81 4.31 15.87
CA THR A 156 -8.09 4.23 14.60
C THR A 156 -8.53 2.99 13.84
N ILE A 157 -9.11 3.16 12.65
CA ILE A 157 -9.56 2.02 11.83
C ILE A 157 -8.63 1.84 10.63
N PHE A 158 -7.97 0.69 10.59
CA PHE A 158 -7.19 0.24 9.44
C PHE A 158 -8.05 -0.58 8.50
N ILE A 159 -7.92 -0.34 7.21
CA ILE A 159 -8.68 -1.03 6.16
C ILE A 159 -7.69 -1.63 5.17
N ILE A 160 -7.68 -2.95 5.04
CA ILE A 160 -6.94 -3.62 3.98
C ILE A 160 -7.79 -3.61 2.70
N THR A 161 -7.16 -3.29 1.57
CA THR A 161 -7.79 -3.37 0.24
C THR A 161 -6.81 -3.92 -0.79
N HIS A 162 -7.34 -4.59 -1.81
CA HIS A 162 -6.55 -5.10 -2.92
C HIS A 162 -6.48 -4.09 -4.06
N ILE A 163 -5.39 -4.15 -4.82
CA ILE A 163 -5.25 -3.41 -6.07
C ILE A 163 -5.37 -4.37 -7.26
N THR A 164 -5.84 -3.84 -8.38
CA THR A 164 -5.83 -4.55 -9.66
C THR A 164 -4.42 -4.58 -10.24
N LYS A 165 -4.16 -5.46 -11.20
CA LYS A 165 -2.88 -5.49 -11.96
C LYS A 165 -2.54 -4.15 -12.63
N SER A 166 -3.52 -3.28 -12.85
CA SER A 166 -3.31 -1.92 -13.35
C SER A 166 -2.94 -0.90 -12.27
N GLY A 167 -2.77 -1.33 -11.01
CA GLY A 167 -2.40 -0.47 -9.87
C GLY A 167 -3.57 0.36 -9.31
N LYS A 168 -4.79 0.16 -9.78
CA LYS A 168 -5.98 0.82 -9.23
C LYS A 168 -6.54 0.00 -8.06
N MET A 169 -7.04 0.66 -7.02
CA MET A 169 -7.75 -0.03 -5.94
C MET A 169 -8.94 -0.80 -6.50
N LYS A 170 -9.06 -2.07 -6.13
CA LYS A 170 -10.18 -2.91 -6.52
C LYS A 170 -11.39 -2.48 -5.68
N GLY A 171 -12.49 -2.11 -6.34
CA GLY A 171 -13.70 -1.60 -5.69
C GLY A 171 -13.79 -0.06 -5.78
N SER A 172 -14.10 0.59 -4.69
CA SER A 172 -14.51 1.99 -4.66
C SER A 172 -13.38 2.99 -4.96
N THR A 173 -13.58 3.84 -5.95
CA THR A 173 -12.76 5.05 -6.14
C THR A 173 -12.98 6.08 -5.01
N LEU A 174 -14.05 5.94 -4.22
CA LEU A 174 -14.39 6.82 -3.11
C LEU A 174 -13.51 6.60 -1.88
N LEU A 175 -13.04 5.36 -1.66
CA LEU A 175 -12.27 4.99 -0.46
C LEU A 175 -11.04 5.90 -0.26
N PRO A 176 -10.14 6.12 -1.25
CA PRO A 176 -8.99 7.00 -1.06
C PRO A 176 -9.34 8.46 -0.77
N HIS A 177 -10.47 8.93 -1.29
CA HIS A 177 -10.91 10.31 -1.06
C HIS A 177 -11.49 10.53 0.33
N SER A 178 -12.15 9.53 0.89
CA SER A 178 -12.90 9.61 2.15
C SER A 178 -12.03 9.42 3.38
N VAL A 179 -10.98 8.59 3.29
CA VAL A 179 -10.09 8.24 4.42
C VAL A 179 -9.03 9.29 4.67
N ASP A 180 -8.39 9.23 5.84
CA ASP A 180 -7.40 10.21 6.28
C ASP A 180 -5.99 9.89 5.79
N VAL A 181 -5.63 8.60 5.74
CA VAL A 181 -4.32 8.12 5.31
C VAL A 181 -4.50 7.06 4.23
N VAL A 182 -3.72 7.15 3.18
CA VAL A 182 -3.65 6.14 2.11
C VAL A 182 -2.21 5.71 1.95
N CYS A 183 -1.96 4.43 2.15
CA CYS A 183 -0.66 3.81 1.94
C CYS A 183 -0.77 2.57 1.04
N ASN A 184 0.33 2.27 0.38
CA ASN A 184 0.45 1.14 -0.53
C ASN A 184 1.72 0.36 -0.23
N LEU A 185 1.59 -0.96 -0.16
CA LEU A 185 2.73 -1.88 -0.13
C LEU A 185 2.98 -2.40 -1.53
N LYS A 186 4.20 -2.23 -2.00
CA LYS A 186 4.64 -2.70 -3.30
C LYS A 186 5.90 -3.55 -3.15
N ARG A 187 5.87 -4.73 -3.76
CA ARG A 187 7.03 -5.61 -3.85
C ARG A 187 7.94 -5.12 -4.98
N HIS A 188 9.27 -5.20 -4.79
CA HIS A 188 10.20 -4.98 -5.88
C HIS A 188 10.20 -6.18 -6.85
N GLU A 189 10.39 -5.92 -8.16
CA GLU A 189 10.30 -6.96 -9.20
C GLU A 189 11.59 -7.80 -9.33
N ASP A 190 12.70 -7.34 -8.75
CA ASP A 190 14.00 -8.03 -8.79
C ASP A 190 14.07 -9.07 -7.66
N PHE A 191 13.35 -10.16 -7.86
CA PHE A 191 13.22 -11.21 -6.85
C PHE A 191 14.05 -12.43 -7.20
N ASP A 192 15.13 -12.64 -6.47
CA ASP A 192 15.68 -13.98 -6.25
C ASP A 192 14.87 -14.65 -5.11
N GLU A 193 14.38 -15.87 -5.34
CA GLU A 193 13.47 -16.57 -4.41
C GLU A 193 14.09 -16.89 -3.03
N LEU A 194 15.39 -16.66 -2.86
CA LEU A 194 16.19 -17.10 -1.73
C LEU A 194 16.61 -16.00 -0.74
N GLU A 195 16.44 -14.71 -1.08
CA GLU A 195 16.86 -13.60 -0.22
C GLU A 195 15.70 -12.85 0.41
N ASP A 196 15.97 -12.11 1.47
CA ASP A 196 15.04 -11.24 2.18
C ASP A 196 14.37 -10.24 1.23
N LYS A 197 13.03 -10.20 1.29
CA LYS A 197 12.22 -9.50 0.31
C LYS A 197 12.07 -8.02 0.67
N THR A 198 12.52 -7.12 -0.20
CA THR A 198 12.29 -5.69 -0.02
C THR A 198 10.87 -5.31 -0.47
N VAL A 199 10.15 -4.65 0.41
CA VAL A 199 8.81 -4.12 0.18
C VAL A 199 8.83 -2.61 0.39
N THR A 200 8.29 -1.86 -0.56
CA THR A 200 8.15 -0.42 -0.44
C THR A 200 6.82 -0.07 0.22
N LEU A 201 6.87 0.65 1.34
CA LEU A 201 5.72 1.34 1.92
C LEU A 201 5.65 2.75 1.32
N ASN A 202 4.61 3.03 0.55
CA ASN A 202 4.38 4.35 -0.05
C ASN A 202 3.14 4.99 0.60
N ILE A 203 3.33 6.09 1.33
CA ILE A 203 2.25 6.89 1.92
C ILE A 203 1.93 8.03 0.95
N THR A 204 0.85 7.88 0.18
CA THR A 204 0.44 8.83 -0.87
C THR A 204 -0.49 9.93 -0.37
N LYS A 205 -1.16 9.70 0.75
CA LYS A 205 -2.01 10.68 1.44
C LYS A 205 -1.84 10.52 2.94
N ASN A 206 -1.59 11.61 3.65
CA ASN A 206 -1.56 11.64 5.09
C ASN A 206 -1.99 13.03 5.59
N ARG A 207 -3.21 13.11 6.15
CA ARG A 207 -3.73 14.38 6.69
C ARG A 207 -3.02 14.82 7.97
N PHE A 208 -2.32 13.90 8.63
CA PHE A 208 -1.79 14.12 9.98
C PHE A 208 -0.28 13.92 10.07
N GLY A 209 0.40 13.74 8.95
CA GLY A 209 1.83 13.50 8.88
C GLY A 209 2.37 13.63 7.46
N PRO A 210 3.62 13.24 7.23
CA PRO A 210 4.25 13.35 5.93
C PRO A 210 3.69 12.34 4.93
N THR A 211 3.82 12.66 3.64
CA THR A 211 3.82 11.68 2.56
C THR A 211 5.26 11.27 2.32
N LEU A 212 5.52 9.97 2.22
CA LEU A 212 6.89 9.47 2.10
C LEU A 212 6.91 8.05 1.51
N ILE A 213 8.10 7.60 1.19
CA ILE A 213 8.35 6.23 0.77
C ILE A 213 9.47 5.65 1.61
N LYS A 214 9.26 4.43 2.11
CA LYS A 214 10.24 3.67 2.87
C LYS A 214 10.40 2.28 2.28
N GLU A 215 11.64 1.79 2.23
CA GLU A 215 11.92 0.38 2.00
C GLU A 215 11.93 -0.36 3.32
N LEU A 216 11.20 -1.46 3.33
CA LEU A 216 11.06 -2.36 4.47
C LEU A 216 11.59 -3.74 4.08
N ASN A 217 12.29 -4.38 4.98
CA ASN A 217 12.72 -5.77 4.79
C ASN A 217 11.62 -6.73 5.25
N PHE A 218 11.21 -7.67 4.38
CA PHE A 218 10.18 -8.65 4.63
C PHE A 218 10.75 -10.07 4.59
N THR A 219 10.76 -10.71 5.74
CA THR A 219 11.34 -12.03 5.98
C THR A 219 10.27 -13.12 6.14
N ALA A 220 10.69 -14.37 6.30
CA ALA A 220 9.79 -15.46 6.66
C ALA A 220 9.07 -15.24 8.01
N ARG A 221 9.64 -14.44 8.91
CA ARG A 221 9.07 -14.08 10.21
C ARG A 221 8.30 -12.73 10.22
N GLY A 222 8.01 -12.17 9.05
CA GLY A 222 7.37 -10.88 8.90
C GLY A 222 8.34 -9.74 8.61
N TYR A 223 7.92 -8.51 8.89
CA TYR A 223 8.76 -7.33 8.67
C TYR A 223 9.88 -7.24 9.70
N ASP A 224 11.10 -7.03 9.22
CA ASP A 224 12.24 -6.64 10.03
C ASP A 224 12.31 -5.12 10.10
N TRP A 225 12.08 -4.57 11.27
CA TRP A 225 12.01 -3.13 11.50
C TRP A 225 13.38 -2.49 11.75
N THR A 226 14.45 -3.29 11.82
CA THR A 226 15.82 -2.81 12.11
C THR A 226 16.54 -2.33 10.87
N THR A 227 16.21 -2.89 9.71
CA THR A 227 16.80 -2.56 8.41
C THR A 227 15.81 -1.78 7.56
N VAL A 228 15.81 -0.46 7.70
CA VAL A 228 14.91 0.43 6.94
C VAL A 228 15.73 1.49 6.23
N LYS A 229 15.40 1.74 4.96
CA LYS A 229 15.99 2.82 4.18
C LYS A 229 14.92 3.85 3.83
N ASP A 230 15.22 5.11 4.12
CA ASP A 230 14.43 6.22 3.61
C ASP A 230 14.78 6.43 2.13
N ILE A 231 13.75 6.42 1.29
CA ILE A 231 13.89 6.81 -0.10
C ILE A 231 13.53 8.28 -0.19
N PRO A 232 14.44 9.18 -0.59
CA PRO A 232 14.10 10.57 -0.81
C PRO A 232 12.90 10.68 -1.76
N ALA A 233 11.96 11.57 -1.45
CA ALA A 233 10.75 11.76 -2.28
C ALA A 233 11.08 12.08 -3.74
N GLU A 234 12.24 12.67 -3.99
CA GLU A 234 12.78 12.94 -5.33
C GLU A 234 13.28 11.68 -6.07
N SER A 235 13.60 10.59 -5.35
CA SER A 235 14.00 9.31 -5.96
C SER A 235 12.81 8.45 -6.39
N THR A 236 11.60 8.86 -6.05
CA THR A 236 10.39 8.20 -6.46
C THR A 236 10.00 8.62 -7.86
N VAL A 237 10.43 7.80 -8.79
CA VAL A 237 10.03 7.89 -10.18
C VAL A 237 10.68 9.09 -10.88
N ALA A 238 11.91 8.93 -11.30
CA ALA A 238 12.29 9.57 -12.56
C ALA A 238 11.05 9.42 -13.47
N PRO A 239 10.48 10.52 -13.99
CA PRO A 239 9.30 10.45 -14.84
C PRO A 239 9.50 9.33 -15.83
N LYS A 240 8.43 8.57 -16.18
CA LYS A 240 8.56 7.45 -17.15
C LYS A 240 9.43 7.81 -18.35
N SER A 241 9.42 9.09 -18.74
CA SER A 241 10.28 9.70 -19.77
C SER A 241 11.77 9.70 -19.42
N GLN A 242 12.15 9.88 -18.16
CA GLN A 242 13.56 9.95 -17.74
C GLN A 242 14.17 8.55 -17.61
N ARG A 243 13.43 7.58 -17.05
CA ARG A 243 13.82 6.15 -17.06
C ARG A 243 13.96 5.61 -18.48
N ILE A 244 13.06 5.98 -19.38
CA ILE A 244 13.15 5.58 -20.77
C ILE A 244 14.36 6.21 -21.44
N LYS A 245 14.73 7.46 -21.11
CA LYS A 245 15.95 8.12 -21.62
C LYS A 245 17.23 7.44 -21.10
N GLU A 246 17.27 7.04 -19.83
CA GLU A 246 18.40 6.29 -19.25
C GLU A 246 18.54 4.91 -19.89
N GLU A 247 17.42 4.18 -20.03
CA GLU A 247 17.38 2.89 -20.73
C GLU A 247 17.75 3.04 -22.21
N ALA A 248 17.33 4.12 -22.87
CA ALA A 248 17.73 4.43 -24.25
C ALA A 248 19.24 4.72 -24.37
N SER A 249 19.83 5.43 -23.39
CA SER A 249 21.28 5.66 -23.33
C SER A 249 22.05 4.34 -23.21
N THR A 250 21.60 3.45 -22.36
CA THR A 250 22.19 2.13 -22.17
C THR A 250 22.06 1.24 -23.42
N ILE A 251 20.89 1.27 -24.07
CA ILE A 251 20.66 0.56 -25.35
C ILE A 251 21.58 1.13 -26.44
N ARG A 252 21.80 2.45 -26.45
CA ARG A 252 22.73 3.10 -27.40
C ARG A 252 24.17 2.62 -27.19
N GLN A 253 24.65 2.54 -25.95
CA GLN A 253 25.99 2.01 -25.64
C GLN A 253 26.16 0.54 -26.06
N ILE A 254 25.11 -0.28 -25.92
CA ILE A 254 25.11 -1.66 -26.39
C ILE A 254 25.16 -1.70 -27.94
N ALA A 255 24.34 -0.89 -28.59
CA ALA A 255 24.29 -0.84 -30.06
C ALA A 255 25.62 -0.36 -30.68
N GLU A 256 26.34 0.56 -30.04
CA GLU A 256 27.67 1.03 -30.46
C GLU A 256 28.75 -0.06 -30.40
N LYS A 257 28.57 -1.04 -29.50
CA LYS A 257 29.48 -2.20 -29.41
C LYS A 257 29.18 -3.30 -30.45
N ILE A 258 28.09 -3.19 -31.18
CA ILE A 258 27.70 -4.16 -32.19
C ILE A 258 28.15 -3.65 -33.57
N ARG A 259 28.96 -4.47 -34.25
CA ARG A 259 29.66 -4.12 -35.52
C ARG A 259 28.77 -3.48 -36.60
N ASP A 260 27.49 -3.87 -36.67
CA ASP A 260 26.53 -3.37 -37.67
C ASP A 260 25.57 -2.31 -37.15
N GLY A 261 25.63 -1.95 -35.85
CA GLY A 261 24.68 -1.08 -35.18
C GLY A 261 23.24 -1.61 -35.15
N LYS A 262 23.03 -2.90 -35.48
CA LYS A 262 21.73 -3.59 -35.46
C LYS A 262 21.69 -4.50 -34.25
N PHE A 263 20.65 -4.38 -33.41
CA PHE A 263 20.51 -5.16 -32.20
C PHE A 263 19.09 -5.77 -32.09
N SER A 264 18.97 -6.83 -31.31
CA SER A 264 17.72 -7.49 -31.01
C SER A 264 17.45 -7.51 -29.50
N VAL A 265 16.27 -7.95 -29.09
CA VAL A 265 15.90 -8.12 -27.68
C VAL A 265 16.91 -8.98 -26.90
N ASP A 266 17.49 -9.99 -27.56
CA ASP A 266 18.46 -10.88 -26.90
C ASP A 266 19.78 -10.17 -26.53
N HIS A 267 20.16 -9.10 -27.24
CA HIS A 267 21.34 -8.29 -26.91
C HIS A 267 21.08 -7.38 -25.71
N ILE A 268 19.81 -7.06 -25.42
CA ILE A 268 19.38 -6.19 -24.33
C ILE A 268 18.99 -7.04 -23.11
N GLY A 269 18.59 -8.29 -23.32
CA GLY A 269 18.09 -9.19 -22.30
C GLY A 269 19.06 -9.54 -21.17
N VAL A 270 20.32 -9.15 -21.30
CA VAL A 270 21.33 -9.24 -20.23
C VAL A 270 21.12 -8.14 -19.16
N MET A 271 20.30 -7.10 -19.43
CA MET A 271 20.17 -5.92 -18.55
C MET A 271 18.80 -5.71 -17.93
N SER A 272 17.77 -6.41 -18.41
CA SER A 272 16.41 -6.35 -17.83
C SER A 272 15.58 -7.55 -18.29
N ASN A 273 14.51 -7.85 -17.57
CA ASN A 273 13.65 -8.96 -17.99
C ASN A 273 13.08 -8.72 -19.43
N LYS A 274 12.94 -9.78 -20.20
CA LYS A 274 12.50 -9.72 -21.62
C LYS A 274 11.24 -8.85 -21.86
N PRO A 275 10.17 -8.91 -21.04
CA PRO A 275 8.99 -8.08 -21.23
C PRO A 275 9.28 -6.58 -21.18
N ARG A 276 10.19 -6.13 -20.31
CA ARG A 276 10.54 -4.73 -20.19
C ARG A 276 11.37 -4.26 -21.38
N ALA A 277 12.31 -5.07 -21.84
CA ALA A 277 13.10 -4.76 -23.04
C ALA A 277 12.18 -4.59 -24.27
N TYR A 278 11.17 -5.45 -24.45
CA TYR A 278 10.18 -5.27 -25.51
C TYR A 278 9.38 -3.98 -25.39
N TYR A 279 8.97 -3.61 -24.18
CA TYR A 279 8.23 -2.38 -23.94
C TYR A 279 9.05 -1.14 -24.28
N VAL A 280 10.32 -1.09 -23.85
CA VAL A 280 11.21 0.04 -24.12
C VAL A 280 11.52 0.16 -25.60
N LEU A 281 11.83 -0.95 -26.28
CA LEU A 281 12.08 -0.96 -27.72
C LEU A 281 10.85 -0.53 -28.52
N LYS A 282 9.67 -0.98 -28.13
CA LYS A 282 8.41 -0.56 -28.77
C LYS A 282 8.22 0.95 -28.61
N LYS A 283 8.38 1.48 -27.40
CA LYS A 283 8.19 2.90 -27.14
C LYS A 283 9.22 3.76 -27.89
N LEU A 284 10.49 3.39 -27.88
CA LEU A 284 11.54 4.10 -28.65
C LEU A 284 11.28 4.05 -30.16
N THR A 285 10.60 3.00 -30.65
CA THR A 285 10.19 2.90 -32.05
C THR A 285 8.99 3.81 -32.32
N ASP A 286 8.02 3.84 -31.43
CA ASP A 286 6.84 4.70 -31.54
C ASP A 286 7.22 6.19 -31.43
N ASP A 287 8.24 6.52 -30.62
CA ASP A 287 8.80 7.87 -30.49
C ASP A 287 9.76 8.26 -31.64
N GLY A 288 9.96 7.39 -32.65
CA GLY A 288 10.81 7.66 -33.81
C GLY A 288 12.32 7.60 -33.53
N VAL A 289 12.75 7.16 -32.34
CA VAL A 289 14.17 7.03 -31.95
C VAL A 289 14.81 5.79 -32.55
N LEU A 290 14.02 4.74 -32.71
CA LEU A 290 14.42 3.47 -33.31
C LEU A 290 13.59 3.17 -34.55
N GLN A 291 14.19 2.46 -35.51
CA GLN A 291 13.45 1.83 -36.60
C GLN A 291 13.65 0.32 -36.61
N LYS A 292 12.61 -0.41 -36.96
CA LYS A 292 12.69 -1.85 -37.20
C LYS A 292 13.42 -2.12 -38.51
N VAL A 293 14.40 -3.00 -38.47
CA VAL A 293 15.16 -3.42 -39.67
C VAL A 293 14.70 -4.86 -39.99
N ALA A 294 14.00 -5.02 -41.11
CA ALA A 294 13.64 -6.34 -41.61
C ALA A 294 14.89 -7.08 -42.09
N LYS A 295 15.05 -8.34 -41.67
CA LYS A 295 16.00 -9.28 -42.29
C LYS A 295 15.21 -10.37 -43.01
N SER A 296 15.51 -10.63 -44.25
CA SER A 296 15.01 -11.79 -44.95
C SER A 296 15.53 -13.05 -44.25
N GLY A 297 14.65 -13.92 -43.80
CA GLY A 297 14.96 -15.26 -43.29
C GLY A 297 15.24 -15.38 -41.79
N SER A 298 15.07 -14.36 -40.94
CA SER A 298 15.25 -14.45 -39.49
C SER A 298 13.95 -14.21 -38.73
N ALA A 299 13.61 -15.12 -37.80
CA ALA A 299 12.44 -15.01 -36.92
C ALA A 299 12.58 -13.88 -35.87
N LYS A 300 13.71 -13.17 -35.80
CA LYS A 300 13.98 -12.15 -34.76
C LYS A 300 13.94 -10.75 -35.37
N THR A 301 13.17 -9.86 -34.72
CA THR A 301 13.11 -8.44 -35.05
C THR A 301 14.40 -7.75 -34.61
N HIS A 302 15.04 -7.02 -35.52
CA HIS A 302 16.20 -6.17 -35.24
C HIS A 302 15.80 -4.69 -35.24
N TYR A 303 16.54 -3.89 -34.50
CA TYR A 303 16.33 -2.46 -34.32
C TYR A 303 17.62 -1.70 -34.65
N LYS A 304 17.49 -0.47 -35.11
CA LYS A 304 18.60 0.47 -35.36
C LYS A 304 18.16 1.86 -34.92
N PHE A 305 19.10 2.66 -34.36
CA PHE A 305 18.84 4.07 -34.10
C PHE A 305 18.62 4.85 -35.39
N VAL A 306 17.63 5.72 -35.40
CA VAL A 306 17.43 6.71 -36.46
C VAL A 306 18.53 7.77 -36.31
N LYS A 307 19.22 8.07 -37.40
CA LYS A 307 20.30 9.08 -37.40
C LYS A 307 19.73 10.48 -37.28
#